data_77fc27172031266cbd4eed59c863d837
#
_entry.id   77fc27172031266cbd4eed59c863d837
#
_cell.length_a   1.000
_cell.length_b   1.000
_cell.length_c   1.000
_cell.angle_alpha   90.00
_cell.angle_beta   90.00
_cell.angle_gamma   90.00
#
_symmetry.space_group_name_H-M   'P 1'
#
loop_
_entity.id
_entity.type
_entity.pdbx_description
1 polymer ?
#
loop_
_entity_poly.entity_id
_entity_poly.type
_entity_poly.pdbx_seq_one_letter_code
_entity_poly.pdbx_strand_id
1 'polypeptide(L)'
;MVSFSSVAKRYPGGQEALRDLSFAIGEGELAFITGRSGAGKSTLLKLIPAIERPTSGSVIVKGQNISALKRAAIPYLRRNLGLVFQDQKLLYDRSVYDNAMLPLAFSGHAPKEAARRVRAALDKVGLLGRERSNPIQLSGGEQQRLAIARAVVNRPSLLIADEPTANLDAESAARILEIFVAFNQVGVTVLIATHDQGLVARYGKRVLHLEKGRVA
;
A
#
# COMPACT_ATOMS: atom_id res chain seq x y z
N MET A 1 13.73 4.78 4.90
CA MET A 1 12.29 5.12 4.66
C MET A 1 11.38 4.62 5.80
N VAL A 2 11.40 3.34 6.15
CA VAL A 2 10.62 2.74 7.24
C VAL A 2 11.54 1.98 8.16
N SER A 3 11.37 2.10 9.50
CA SER A 3 12.13 1.35 10.50
C SER A 3 11.22 0.85 11.60
N PHE A 4 11.38 -0.40 11.97
CA PHE A 4 10.75 -1.07 13.10
C PHE A 4 11.85 -1.44 14.11
N SER A 5 11.63 -1.11 15.37
CA SER A 5 12.57 -1.41 16.46
C SER A 5 11.81 -2.05 17.60
N SER A 6 12.07 -3.34 17.85
CA SER A 6 11.47 -4.19 18.88
C SER A 6 9.93 -4.06 18.95
N VAL A 7 9.29 -4.06 17.79
CA VAL A 7 7.85 -3.82 17.67
C VAL A 7 7.06 -5.07 17.99
N ALA A 8 6.14 -4.95 18.94
CA ALA A 8 5.12 -5.96 19.19
C ALA A 8 3.71 -5.37 19.01
N LYS A 9 2.79 -6.24 18.58
CA LYS A 9 1.35 -5.90 18.48
C LYS A 9 0.52 -7.02 19.05
N ARG A 10 -0.23 -6.68 20.10
CA ARG A 10 -1.25 -7.55 20.71
C ARG A 10 -2.63 -6.91 20.54
N TYR A 11 -3.58 -7.66 20.07
CA TYR A 11 -4.98 -7.23 19.95
C TYR A 11 -5.75 -7.48 21.26
N PRO A 12 -6.89 -6.77 21.47
CA PRO A 12 -7.83 -7.13 22.53
C PRO A 12 -8.20 -8.63 22.39
N GLY A 13 -8.26 -9.36 23.52
CA GLY A 13 -8.43 -10.82 23.51
C GLY A 13 -7.13 -11.62 23.56
N GLY A 14 -5.97 -10.94 23.63
CA GLY A 14 -4.67 -11.57 23.91
C GLY A 14 -3.92 -12.11 22.69
N GLN A 15 -4.51 -12.05 21.49
CA GLN A 15 -3.83 -12.46 20.27
C GLN A 15 -2.63 -11.57 19.97
N GLU A 16 -1.44 -12.14 19.98
CA GLU A 16 -0.20 -11.48 19.65
C GLU A 16 0.13 -11.68 18.18
N ALA A 17 -0.09 -10.62 17.38
CA ALA A 17 0.07 -10.65 15.94
C ALA A 17 1.51 -10.38 15.48
N LEU A 18 2.27 -9.58 16.24
CA LEU A 18 3.67 -9.28 15.98
C LEU A 18 4.47 -9.37 17.28
N ARG A 19 5.71 -9.88 17.16
CA ARG A 19 6.59 -10.19 18.30
C ARG A 19 8.01 -9.73 18.01
N ASP A 20 8.45 -8.67 18.69
CA ASP A 20 9.82 -8.17 18.65
C ASP A 20 10.39 -8.00 17.23
N LEU A 21 9.61 -7.30 16.39
CA LEU A 21 10.02 -7.05 15.01
C LEU A 21 11.04 -5.91 14.95
N SER A 22 12.19 -6.20 14.34
CA SER A 22 13.23 -5.21 14.07
C SER A 22 13.74 -5.36 12.64
N PHE A 23 13.52 -4.34 11.80
CA PHE A 23 14.02 -4.25 10.44
C PHE A 23 13.94 -2.81 9.93
N ALA A 24 14.62 -2.52 8.83
CA ALA A 24 14.51 -1.23 8.14
C ALA A 24 14.36 -1.43 6.63
N ILE A 25 13.61 -0.54 5.99
CA ILE A 25 13.47 -0.42 4.53
C ILE A 25 14.02 0.94 4.12
N GLY A 26 14.96 0.92 3.16
CA GLY A 26 15.59 2.11 2.59
C GLY A 26 14.66 2.93 1.70
N GLU A 27 15.09 4.12 1.31
CA GLU A 27 14.41 4.93 0.30
C GLU A 27 14.65 4.32 -1.09
N GLY A 28 13.60 4.32 -1.94
CA GLY A 28 13.65 3.72 -3.27
C GLY A 28 13.75 2.19 -3.28
N GLU A 29 13.62 1.53 -2.13
CA GLU A 29 13.68 0.08 -2.05
C GLU A 29 12.36 -0.57 -2.44
N LEU A 30 12.42 -1.69 -3.18
CA LEU A 30 11.30 -2.61 -3.40
C LEU A 30 11.50 -3.81 -2.49
N ALA A 31 10.59 -4.04 -1.55
CA ALA A 31 10.64 -5.17 -0.63
C ALA A 31 9.32 -5.94 -0.58
N PHE A 32 9.44 -7.27 -0.46
CA PHE A 32 8.31 -8.16 -0.24
C PHE A 32 8.26 -8.61 1.20
N ILE A 33 7.04 -8.65 1.76
CA ILE A 33 6.74 -9.30 3.04
C ILE A 33 6.03 -10.60 2.72
N THR A 34 6.67 -11.72 3.01
CA THR A 34 6.11 -13.05 2.77
C THR A 34 5.73 -13.74 4.08
N GLY A 35 4.98 -14.81 3.98
CA GLY A 35 4.56 -15.61 5.14
C GLY A 35 3.17 -16.18 4.95
N ARG A 36 2.84 -17.21 5.72
CA ARG A 36 1.53 -17.87 5.67
C ARG A 36 0.40 -16.90 6.06
N SER A 37 -0.84 -17.27 5.73
CA SER A 37 -2.01 -16.54 6.26
C SER A 37 -1.94 -16.51 7.80
N GLY A 38 -2.26 -15.36 8.40
CA GLY A 38 -2.15 -15.17 9.85
C GLY A 38 -0.73 -14.90 10.38
N ALA A 39 0.32 -14.87 9.55
CA ALA A 39 1.70 -14.59 10.00
C ALA A 39 1.92 -13.16 10.55
N GLY A 40 0.97 -12.23 10.33
CA GLY A 40 1.07 -10.84 10.80
C GLY A 40 1.32 -9.80 9.70
N LYS A 41 1.40 -10.20 8.41
CA LYS A 41 1.70 -9.31 7.27
C LYS A 41 0.80 -8.07 7.23
N SER A 42 -0.52 -8.24 7.20
CA SER A 42 -1.47 -7.13 7.16
C SER A 42 -1.42 -6.26 8.42
N THR A 43 -1.15 -6.87 9.59
CA THR A 43 -0.94 -6.12 10.84
C THR A 43 0.29 -5.23 10.74
N LEU A 44 1.42 -5.76 10.25
CA LEU A 44 2.64 -5.00 10.02
C LEU A 44 2.36 -3.81 9.09
N LEU A 45 1.72 -4.06 7.93
CA LEU A 45 1.40 -3.00 6.98
C LEU A 45 0.48 -1.92 7.56
N LYS A 46 -0.46 -2.27 8.45
CA LYS A 46 -1.37 -1.32 9.11
C LYS A 46 -0.70 -0.41 10.14
N LEU A 47 0.46 -0.80 10.68
CA LEU A 47 1.22 0.05 11.61
C LEU A 47 1.84 1.26 10.89
N ILE A 48 2.31 1.10 9.65
CA ILE A 48 3.01 2.16 8.89
C ILE A 48 2.11 3.41 8.69
N PRO A 49 0.86 3.30 8.21
CA PRO A 49 -0.04 4.44 8.06
C PRO A 49 -0.79 4.81 9.35
N ALA A 50 -0.38 4.30 10.51
CA ALA A 50 -1.06 4.49 11.79
C ALA A 50 -2.57 4.12 11.74
N ILE A 51 -2.94 3.07 10.99
CA ILE A 51 -4.27 2.44 11.08
C ILE A 51 -4.34 1.68 12.40
N GLU A 52 -3.28 0.94 12.71
CA GLU A 52 -3.03 0.31 14.00
C GLU A 52 -1.85 0.98 14.69
N ARG A 53 -1.75 0.81 16.02
CA ARG A 53 -0.60 1.24 16.80
C ARG A 53 0.10 0.02 17.39
N PRO A 54 1.43 0.03 17.50
CA PRO A 54 2.15 -1.03 18.20
C PRO A 54 1.77 -1.02 19.68
N THR A 55 1.85 -2.18 20.32
CA THR A 55 1.69 -2.32 21.77
C THR A 55 2.98 -1.94 22.49
N SER A 56 4.13 -2.24 21.89
CA SER A 56 5.47 -1.83 22.35
C SER A 56 6.41 -1.66 21.16
N GLY A 57 7.58 -1.08 21.41
CA GLY A 57 8.55 -0.76 20.38
C GLY A 57 8.22 0.52 19.62
N SER A 58 8.98 0.83 18.58
CA SER A 58 8.80 2.02 17.78
C SER A 58 8.77 1.74 16.29
N VAL A 59 7.88 2.46 15.60
CA VAL A 59 7.78 2.47 14.13
C VAL A 59 8.12 3.88 13.67
N ILE A 60 9.13 4.01 12.81
CA ILE A 60 9.55 5.29 12.23
C ILE A 60 9.24 5.24 10.73
N VAL A 61 8.58 6.28 10.22
CA VAL A 61 8.28 6.45 8.79
C VAL A 61 8.74 7.84 8.37
N LYS A 62 9.66 7.93 7.41
CA LYS A 62 10.25 9.21 6.96
C LYS A 62 10.76 10.06 8.12
N GLY A 63 11.43 9.45 9.09
CA GLY A 63 11.93 10.14 10.28
C GLY A 63 10.88 10.46 11.35
N GLN A 64 9.59 10.23 11.11
CA GLN A 64 8.54 10.44 12.10
C GLN A 64 8.27 9.18 12.91
N ASN A 65 8.28 9.28 14.22
CA ASN A 65 7.87 8.18 15.11
C ASN A 65 6.33 8.06 15.12
N ILE A 66 5.84 7.01 14.45
CA ILE A 66 4.40 6.76 14.30
C ILE A 66 3.77 6.29 15.61
N SER A 67 4.54 5.61 16.45
CA SER A 67 4.05 5.10 17.74
C SER A 67 3.59 6.25 18.67
N ALA A 68 4.27 7.40 18.60
CA ALA A 68 3.97 8.60 19.40
C ALA A 68 3.16 9.67 18.64
N LEU A 69 2.77 9.42 17.38
CA LEU A 69 2.12 10.43 16.53
C LEU A 69 0.74 10.81 17.07
N LYS A 70 0.49 12.11 17.25
CA LYS A 70 -0.83 12.64 17.64
C LYS A 70 -1.87 12.36 16.55
N ARG A 71 -3.13 12.09 16.94
CA ARG A 71 -4.21 11.78 15.99
C ARG A 71 -4.39 12.84 14.91
N ALA A 72 -4.27 14.12 15.26
CA ALA A 72 -4.38 15.24 14.31
C ALA A 72 -3.28 15.24 13.22
N ALA A 73 -2.13 14.61 13.45
CA ALA A 73 -1.04 14.52 12.49
C ALA A 73 -1.15 13.32 11.52
N ILE A 74 -2.01 12.33 11.83
CA ILE A 74 -2.19 11.14 10.98
C ILE A 74 -2.61 11.47 9.54
N PRO A 75 -3.55 12.39 9.26
CA PRO A 75 -3.90 12.76 7.88
C PRO A 75 -2.70 13.29 7.08
N TYR A 76 -1.80 14.04 7.70
CA TYR A 76 -0.60 14.57 7.04
C TYR A 76 0.41 13.46 6.71
N LEU A 77 0.59 12.49 7.62
CA LEU A 77 1.36 11.28 7.33
C LEU A 77 0.79 10.55 6.11
N ARG A 78 -0.52 10.26 6.12
CA ARG A 78 -1.19 9.44 5.09
C ARG A 78 -1.20 10.09 3.71
N ARG A 79 -1.12 11.42 3.59
CA ARG A 79 -0.99 12.12 2.29
C ARG A 79 0.28 11.73 1.53
N ASN A 80 1.32 11.32 2.24
CA ASN A 80 2.60 10.89 1.66
C ASN A 80 2.70 9.39 1.42
N LEU A 81 1.65 8.64 1.73
CA LEU A 81 1.57 7.19 1.60
C LEU A 81 0.52 6.80 0.56
N GLY A 82 0.87 5.88 -0.33
CA GLY A 82 -0.08 5.18 -1.18
C GLY A 82 -0.45 3.84 -0.55
N LEU A 83 -1.74 3.59 -0.36
CA LEU A 83 -2.23 2.37 0.28
C LEU A 83 -3.13 1.60 -0.68
N VAL A 84 -2.76 0.35 -0.94
CA VAL A 84 -3.54 -0.60 -1.73
C VAL A 84 -3.91 -1.76 -0.82
N PHE A 85 -5.20 -1.89 -0.52
CA PHE A 85 -5.74 -2.94 0.35
C PHE A 85 -6.19 -4.15 -0.47
N GLN A 86 -6.22 -5.31 0.16
CA GLN A 86 -6.65 -6.56 -0.47
C GLN A 86 -8.09 -6.46 -1.02
N ASP A 87 -8.99 -5.80 -0.32
CA ASP A 87 -10.40 -5.61 -0.70
C ASP A 87 -10.67 -4.29 -1.46
N GLN A 88 -9.64 -3.68 -2.04
CA GLN A 88 -9.64 -2.48 -2.90
C GLN A 88 -10.36 -1.25 -2.33
N LYS A 89 -11.42 -1.41 -1.54
CA LYS A 89 -12.22 -0.32 -0.93
C LYS A 89 -12.68 0.73 -1.94
N LEU A 90 -13.14 0.29 -3.12
CA LEU A 90 -13.68 1.18 -4.13
C LEU A 90 -15.07 1.69 -3.74
N LEU A 91 -15.37 2.92 -4.15
CA LEU A 91 -16.69 3.52 -4.02
C LEU A 91 -17.48 3.19 -5.29
N TYR A 92 -18.45 2.30 -5.17
CA TYR A 92 -19.27 1.81 -6.29
C TYR A 92 -20.39 2.76 -6.70
N ASP A 93 -20.68 3.78 -5.90
CA ASP A 93 -21.56 4.90 -6.19
C ASP A 93 -20.86 6.06 -6.93
N ARG A 94 -19.59 5.91 -7.24
CA ARG A 94 -18.73 6.91 -7.87
C ARG A 94 -18.07 6.38 -9.14
N SER A 95 -17.76 7.29 -10.06
CA SER A 95 -17.01 6.93 -11.27
C SER A 95 -15.57 6.49 -10.98
N VAL A 96 -14.90 5.92 -11.98
CA VAL A 96 -13.46 5.64 -11.96
C VAL A 96 -12.67 6.92 -11.68
N TYR A 97 -13.03 8.02 -12.33
CA TYR A 97 -12.41 9.32 -12.10
C TYR A 97 -12.58 9.79 -10.65
N ASP A 98 -13.79 9.73 -10.11
CA ASP A 98 -14.08 10.20 -8.74
C ASP A 98 -13.39 9.33 -7.68
N ASN A 99 -13.28 8.02 -7.91
CA ASN A 99 -12.49 7.15 -7.05
C ASN A 99 -11.02 7.58 -7.00
N ALA A 100 -10.41 7.86 -8.17
CA ALA A 100 -9.03 8.33 -8.23
C ALA A 100 -8.86 9.76 -7.67
N MET A 101 -9.89 10.60 -7.77
CA MET A 101 -9.89 11.99 -7.26
C MET A 101 -9.93 12.06 -5.73
N LEU A 102 -10.48 11.05 -5.06
CA LEU A 102 -10.80 11.08 -3.63
C LEU A 102 -9.64 11.56 -2.72
N PRO A 103 -8.39 11.08 -2.87
CA PRO A 103 -7.29 11.56 -2.04
C PRO A 103 -6.94 13.03 -2.28
N LEU A 104 -7.16 13.55 -3.47
CA LEU A 104 -6.87 14.94 -3.83
C LEU A 104 -7.88 15.93 -3.26
N ALA A 105 -9.12 15.50 -3.04
CA ALA A 105 -10.18 16.33 -2.46
C ALA A 105 -9.80 16.91 -1.09
N PHE A 106 -8.91 16.21 -0.36
CA PHE A 106 -8.43 16.62 0.98
C PHE A 106 -6.98 17.14 0.97
N SER A 107 -6.38 17.33 -0.22
CA SER A 107 -4.96 17.71 -0.34
C SER A 107 -4.75 19.20 -0.67
N GLY A 108 -5.82 19.96 -0.86
CA GLY A 108 -5.75 21.41 -1.13
C GLY A 108 -5.23 21.80 -2.52
N HIS A 109 -5.23 20.86 -3.48
CA HIS A 109 -4.83 21.15 -4.85
C HIS A 109 -5.89 22.00 -5.59
N ALA A 110 -5.43 22.90 -6.46
CA ALA A 110 -6.32 23.61 -7.38
C ALA A 110 -7.05 22.60 -8.30
N PRO A 111 -8.33 22.82 -8.65
CA PRO A 111 -9.14 21.88 -9.44
C PRO A 111 -8.48 21.42 -10.75
N LYS A 112 -7.87 22.33 -11.50
CA LYS A 112 -7.15 22.01 -12.76
C LYS A 112 -5.97 21.06 -12.52
N GLU A 113 -5.19 21.30 -11.45
CA GLU A 113 -4.06 20.45 -11.10
C GLU A 113 -4.53 19.06 -10.61
N ALA A 114 -5.57 19.00 -9.79
CA ALA A 114 -6.17 17.76 -9.35
C ALA A 114 -6.66 16.92 -10.53
N ALA A 115 -7.38 17.53 -11.48
CA ALA A 115 -7.84 16.85 -12.69
C ALA A 115 -6.67 16.30 -13.54
N ARG A 116 -5.58 17.08 -13.68
CA ARG A 116 -4.38 16.64 -14.40
C ARG A 116 -3.72 15.42 -13.72
N ARG A 117 -3.63 15.43 -12.38
CA ARG A 117 -3.06 14.31 -11.61
C ARG A 117 -3.89 13.06 -11.71
N VAL A 118 -5.23 13.17 -11.65
CA VAL A 118 -6.13 12.02 -11.82
C VAL A 118 -5.92 11.36 -13.16
N ARG A 119 -5.97 12.14 -14.25
CA ARG A 119 -5.80 11.58 -15.61
C ARG A 119 -4.42 10.95 -15.78
N ALA A 120 -3.37 11.59 -15.27
CA ALA A 120 -2.03 11.00 -15.29
C ALA A 120 -1.94 9.69 -14.50
N ALA A 121 -2.61 9.58 -13.35
CA ALA A 121 -2.65 8.34 -12.57
C ALA A 121 -3.45 7.25 -13.29
N LEU A 122 -4.60 7.59 -13.88
CA LEU A 122 -5.41 6.65 -14.67
C LEU A 122 -4.68 6.17 -15.93
N ASP A 123 -3.95 7.07 -16.60
CA ASP A 123 -3.12 6.73 -17.76
C ASP A 123 -2.02 5.71 -17.39
N LYS A 124 -1.31 5.94 -16.29
CA LYS A 124 -0.24 5.05 -15.80
C LYS A 124 -0.72 3.63 -15.50
N VAL A 125 -1.99 3.45 -15.17
CA VAL A 125 -2.58 2.13 -14.90
C VAL A 125 -3.45 1.62 -16.07
N GLY A 126 -3.48 2.33 -17.21
CA GLY A 126 -4.23 1.93 -18.41
C GLY A 126 -5.75 2.05 -18.26
N LEU A 127 -6.24 3.03 -17.50
CA LEU A 127 -7.68 3.26 -17.26
C LEU A 127 -8.17 4.62 -17.75
N LEU A 128 -7.36 5.41 -18.48
CA LEU A 128 -7.75 6.75 -18.91
C LEU A 128 -9.03 6.73 -19.77
N GLY A 129 -9.18 5.77 -20.67
CA GLY A 129 -10.39 5.60 -21.50
C GLY A 129 -11.64 5.14 -20.74
N ARG A 130 -11.49 4.79 -19.46
CA ARG A 130 -12.57 4.31 -18.59
C ARG A 130 -12.96 5.32 -17.51
N GLU A 131 -12.48 6.56 -17.56
CA GLU A 131 -12.63 7.55 -16.48
C GLU A 131 -14.10 7.80 -16.07
N ARG A 132 -15.05 7.66 -17.00
CA ARG A 132 -16.50 7.84 -16.77
C ARG A 132 -17.24 6.56 -16.37
N SER A 133 -16.60 5.41 -16.46
CA SER A 133 -17.20 4.11 -16.11
C SER A 133 -17.45 4.02 -14.61
N ASN A 134 -18.44 3.20 -14.23
CA ASN A 134 -18.60 2.79 -12.84
C ASN A 134 -17.64 1.61 -12.53
N PRO A 135 -17.04 1.53 -11.33
CA PRO A 135 -16.16 0.42 -10.97
C PRO A 135 -16.78 -0.97 -11.10
N ILE A 136 -18.12 -1.11 -10.98
CA ILE A 136 -18.81 -2.38 -11.18
C ILE A 136 -18.69 -2.92 -12.62
N GLN A 137 -18.41 -2.04 -13.58
CA GLN A 137 -18.22 -2.39 -15.00
C GLN A 137 -16.78 -2.80 -15.33
N LEU A 138 -15.90 -2.77 -14.32
CA LEU A 138 -14.50 -3.11 -14.45
C LEU A 138 -14.28 -4.60 -14.08
N SER A 139 -13.34 -5.26 -14.77
CA SER A 139 -12.82 -6.56 -14.34
C SER A 139 -12.08 -6.44 -12.99
N GLY A 140 -11.86 -7.57 -12.29
CA GLY A 140 -11.11 -7.56 -11.04
C GLY A 140 -9.71 -6.94 -11.15
N GLY A 141 -9.00 -7.23 -12.25
CA GLY A 141 -7.70 -6.61 -12.53
C GLY A 141 -7.80 -5.10 -12.81
N GLU A 142 -8.85 -4.63 -13.49
CA GLU A 142 -9.11 -3.20 -13.69
C GLU A 142 -9.47 -2.49 -12.38
N GLN A 143 -10.27 -3.13 -11.52
CA GLN A 143 -10.58 -2.60 -10.19
C GLN A 143 -9.32 -2.47 -9.34
N GLN A 144 -8.43 -3.45 -9.41
CA GLN A 144 -7.14 -3.39 -8.71
C GLN A 144 -6.27 -2.26 -9.27
N ARG A 145 -6.20 -2.08 -10.59
CA ARG A 145 -5.49 -0.94 -11.18
C ARG A 145 -6.09 0.40 -10.77
N LEU A 146 -7.41 0.50 -10.64
CA LEU A 146 -8.06 1.70 -10.11
C LEU A 146 -7.67 1.98 -8.64
N ALA A 147 -7.60 0.94 -7.80
CA ALA A 147 -7.13 1.09 -6.43
C ALA A 147 -5.67 1.60 -6.38
N ILE A 148 -4.81 1.14 -7.30
CA ILE A 148 -3.44 1.65 -7.43
C ILE A 148 -3.44 3.10 -7.92
N ALA A 149 -4.23 3.47 -8.95
CA ALA A 149 -4.33 4.85 -9.42
C ALA A 149 -4.70 5.80 -8.28
N ARG A 150 -5.70 5.42 -7.47
CA ARG A 150 -6.10 6.16 -6.27
C ARG A 150 -4.96 6.28 -5.25
N ALA A 151 -4.19 5.22 -5.06
CA ALA A 151 -3.07 5.23 -4.12
C ALA A 151 -1.92 6.15 -4.55
N VAL A 152 -1.67 6.29 -5.87
CA VAL A 152 -0.51 7.02 -6.40
C VAL A 152 -0.82 8.47 -6.81
N VAL A 153 -2.09 8.88 -6.85
CA VAL A 153 -2.52 10.20 -7.36
C VAL A 153 -1.88 11.38 -6.63
N ASN A 154 -1.59 11.23 -5.34
CA ASN A 154 -0.87 12.21 -4.51
C ASN A 154 0.65 12.17 -4.69
N ARG A 155 1.20 11.30 -5.56
CA ARG A 155 2.64 11.07 -5.74
C ARG A 155 3.32 10.70 -4.41
N PRO A 156 2.91 9.61 -3.78
CA PRO A 156 3.47 9.19 -2.50
C PRO A 156 4.95 8.80 -2.66
N SER A 157 5.72 8.97 -1.60
CA SER A 157 7.10 8.48 -1.53
C SER A 157 7.20 7.02 -1.08
N LEU A 158 6.12 6.48 -0.51
CA LEU A 158 6.02 5.09 -0.06
C LEU A 158 4.67 4.52 -0.51
N LEU A 159 4.72 3.43 -1.26
CA LEU A 159 3.57 2.66 -1.73
C LEU A 159 3.52 1.32 -1.00
N ILE A 160 2.40 1.05 -0.37
CA ILE A 160 2.18 -0.15 0.46
C ILE A 160 1.02 -0.94 -0.14
N ALA A 161 1.22 -2.22 -0.38
CA ALA A 161 0.20 -3.10 -0.93
C ALA A 161 0.05 -4.38 -0.09
N ASP A 162 -1.18 -4.70 0.26
CA ASP A 162 -1.54 -5.93 0.97
C ASP A 162 -2.24 -6.87 0.00
N GLU A 163 -1.57 -7.97 -0.38
CA GLU A 163 -2.03 -9.01 -1.32
C GLU A 163 -2.60 -8.42 -2.64
N PRO A 164 -1.85 -7.54 -3.35
CA PRO A 164 -2.42 -6.78 -4.47
C PRO A 164 -2.75 -7.62 -5.71
N THR A 165 -2.32 -8.87 -5.75
CA THR A 165 -2.56 -9.82 -6.85
C THR A 165 -3.48 -10.96 -6.48
N ALA A 166 -4.01 -10.97 -5.25
CA ALA A 166 -4.92 -12.01 -4.81
C ALA A 166 -6.18 -12.06 -5.68
N ASN A 167 -6.62 -13.27 -6.01
CA ASN A 167 -7.82 -13.53 -6.84
C ASN A 167 -7.73 -13.00 -8.28
N LEU A 168 -6.54 -12.72 -8.80
CA LEU A 168 -6.30 -12.36 -10.18
C LEU A 168 -5.70 -13.53 -10.97
N ASP A 169 -5.97 -13.57 -12.27
CA ASP A 169 -5.26 -14.46 -13.19
C ASP A 169 -3.78 -14.04 -13.31
N ALA A 170 -2.95 -14.95 -13.82
CA ALA A 170 -1.50 -14.75 -13.87
C ALA A 170 -1.09 -13.53 -14.74
N GLU A 171 -1.83 -13.23 -15.81
CA GLU A 171 -1.54 -12.09 -16.68
C GLU A 171 -1.87 -10.78 -15.96
N SER A 172 -3.05 -10.69 -15.34
CA SER A 172 -3.45 -9.53 -14.53
C SER A 172 -2.50 -9.31 -13.35
N ALA A 173 -2.09 -10.38 -12.66
CA ALA A 173 -1.15 -10.31 -11.55
C ALA A 173 0.23 -9.76 -12.01
N ALA A 174 0.74 -10.23 -13.15
CA ALA A 174 1.99 -9.73 -13.72
C ALA A 174 1.90 -8.25 -14.05
N ARG A 175 0.83 -7.80 -14.71
CA ARG A 175 0.59 -6.37 -15.02
C ARG A 175 0.54 -5.50 -13.77
N ILE A 176 -0.09 -5.97 -12.70
CA ILE A 176 -0.13 -5.26 -11.41
C ILE A 176 1.29 -5.07 -10.86
N LEU A 177 2.12 -6.11 -10.88
CA LEU A 177 3.50 -6.01 -10.37
C LEU A 177 4.38 -5.11 -11.24
N GLU A 178 4.21 -5.15 -12.56
CA GLU A 178 4.91 -4.23 -13.48
C GLU A 178 4.61 -2.76 -13.14
N ILE A 179 3.38 -2.43 -12.76
CA ILE A 179 3.02 -1.09 -12.30
C ILE A 179 3.79 -0.74 -11.02
N PHE A 180 3.86 -1.63 -10.01
CA PHE A 180 4.63 -1.39 -8.79
C PHE A 180 6.13 -1.21 -9.07
N VAL A 181 6.69 -2.06 -9.95
CA VAL A 181 8.10 -1.95 -10.39
C VAL A 181 8.36 -0.62 -11.10
N ALA A 182 7.46 -0.19 -11.98
CA ALA A 182 7.59 1.09 -12.67
C ALA A 182 7.58 2.29 -11.69
N PHE A 183 6.74 2.26 -10.65
CA PHE A 183 6.81 3.27 -9.59
C PHE A 183 8.11 3.21 -8.79
N ASN A 184 8.62 2.00 -8.51
CA ASN A 184 9.90 1.86 -7.83
C ASN A 184 11.06 2.40 -8.66
N GLN A 185 11.09 2.17 -9.97
CA GLN A 185 12.13 2.66 -10.89
C GLN A 185 12.25 4.19 -10.91
N VAL A 186 11.16 4.91 -10.61
CA VAL A 186 11.18 6.38 -10.48
C VAL A 186 11.40 6.86 -9.04
N GLY A 187 11.89 5.98 -8.16
CA GLY A 187 12.33 6.31 -6.80
C GLY A 187 11.28 6.16 -5.71
N VAL A 188 10.08 5.67 -6.01
CA VAL A 188 9.08 5.36 -4.97
C VAL A 188 9.51 4.12 -4.21
N THR A 189 9.52 4.19 -2.88
CA THR A 189 9.70 2.99 -2.05
C THR A 189 8.44 2.14 -2.12
N VAL A 190 8.59 0.83 -2.33
CA VAL A 190 7.45 -0.08 -2.50
C VAL A 190 7.55 -1.24 -1.52
N LEU A 191 6.45 -1.49 -0.81
CA LEU A 191 6.34 -2.58 0.15
C LEU A 191 5.11 -3.42 -0.16
N ILE A 192 5.29 -4.69 -0.53
CA ILE A 192 4.23 -5.60 -0.97
C ILE A 192 4.17 -6.80 -0.03
N ALA A 193 3.03 -7.00 0.63
CA ALA A 193 2.75 -8.26 1.30
C ALA A 193 2.11 -9.23 0.31
N THR A 194 2.66 -10.45 0.22
CA THR A 194 2.10 -11.52 -0.60
C THR A 194 2.49 -12.90 -0.07
N HIS A 195 1.70 -13.89 -0.38
CA HIS A 195 2.02 -15.30 -0.18
C HIS A 195 2.45 -16.01 -1.48
N ASP A 196 2.41 -15.31 -2.62
CA ASP A 196 2.79 -15.86 -3.92
C ASP A 196 4.32 -15.88 -4.07
N GLN A 197 4.91 -17.07 -3.90
CA GLN A 197 6.35 -17.27 -4.01
C GLN A 197 6.86 -17.15 -5.46
N GLY A 198 6.04 -17.43 -6.45
CA GLY A 198 6.40 -17.30 -7.87
C GLY A 198 6.62 -15.84 -8.25
N LEU A 199 5.75 -14.95 -7.80
CA LEU A 199 5.90 -13.52 -7.98
C LEU A 199 7.13 -12.98 -7.23
N VAL A 200 7.34 -13.43 -5.99
CA VAL A 200 8.51 -13.03 -5.19
C VAL A 200 9.81 -13.47 -5.87
N ALA A 201 9.89 -14.70 -6.37
CA ALA A 201 11.06 -15.19 -7.08
C ALA A 201 11.39 -14.38 -8.35
N ARG A 202 10.36 -13.93 -9.07
CA ARG A 202 10.51 -13.15 -10.31
C ARG A 202 10.92 -11.69 -10.07
N TYR A 203 10.39 -11.05 -9.05
CA TYR A 203 10.51 -9.60 -8.84
C TYR A 203 11.20 -9.22 -7.52
N GLY A 204 11.37 -10.16 -6.59
CA GLY A 204 11.83 -9.88 -5.24
C GLY A 204 13.33 -9.64 -5.17
N LYS A 205 13.71 -8.40 -4.94
CA LYS A 205 15.11 -8.04 -4.62
C LYS A 205 15.39 -8.20 -3.13
N ARG A 206 14.40 -7.88 -2.30
CA ARG A 206 14.46 -8.05 -0.85
C ARG A 206 13.18 -8.70 -0.34
N VAL A 207 13.34 -9.71 0.50
CA VAL A 207 12.25 -10.47 1.08
C VAL A 207 12.39 -10.46 2.60
N LEU A 208 11.32 -10.05 3.29
CA LEU A 208 11.15 -10.20 4.73
C LEU A 208 10.18 -11.35 4.95
N HIS A 209 10.67 -12.49 5.40
CA HIS A 209 9.81 -13.61 5.72
C HIS A 209 9.24 -13.48 7.12
N LEU A 210 7.91 -13.46 7.24
CA LEU A 210 7.21 -13.43 8.53
C LEU A 210 6.74 -14.83 8.89
N GLU A 211 7.14 -15.28 10.07
CA GLU A 211 6.63 -16.50 10.68
C GLU A 211 6.18 -16.22 12.11
N LYS A 212 4.90 -16.54 12.43
CA LYS A 212 4.31 -16.37 13.78
C LYS A 212 4.60 -15.00 14.41
N GLY A 213 4.53 -13.95 13.60
CA GLY A 213 4.74 -12.58 14.05
C GLY A 213 6.20 -12.15 14.22
N ARG A 214 7.17 -12.92 13.76
CA ARG A 214 8.62 -12.61 13.78
C ARG A 214 9.17 -12.57 12.36
N VAL A 215 10.25 -11.83 12.14
CA VAL A 215 11.07 -11.95 10.92
C VAL A 215 11.97 -13.17 11.09
N ALA A 216 11.89 -14.10 10.13
CA ALA A 216 12.70 -15.33 10.09
C ALA A 216 13.95 -15.12 9.21
#